data_4ba1307566d10c277851df3c012f3c3f
#
_entry.id   4ba1307566d10c277851df3c012f3c3f
#
_cell.length_a   1.000
_cell.length_b   1.000
_cell.length_c   1.000
_cell.angle_alpha   90.00
_cell.angle_beta   90.00
_cell.angle_gamma   90.00
#
_symmetry.space_group_name_H-M   'P 1'
#
loop_
_entity.id
_entity.type
_entity.pdbx_description
1 polymer ?
#
loop_
_entity_poly.entity_id
_entity_poly.type
_entity_poly.pdbx_seq_one_letter_code
_entity_poly.pdbx_strand_id
1 'polypeptide(L)'
;MKRVGFGALVALLLPVVGVCIAGGLMPPRAVADGSHAASQQRSQQSPVRRTGAQVTTSGLVIRILPDDRDGSRHQKFIIRADSGETLLVAHNIDLAPRLEGLRTGERVRISGEFAWNPRGGTLHWTHRDPQGRHVAGYIEWRGRRYQ
;
A
#
# COMPACT_ATOMS: atom_id res chain seq x y z
N MET A 1 10.45 38.72 -40.99
CA MET A 1 9.90 38.78 -42.36
C MET A 1 9.74 37.35 -42.88
N LYS A 2 8.62 37.05 -43.37
CA LYS A 2 8.00 36.09 -44.30
C LYS A 2 7.02 35.16 -43.66
N ARG A 3 5.81 35.50 -44.00
CA ARG A 3 4.51 34.82 -43.94
C ARG A 3 4.41 33.76 -45.07
N VAL A 4 3.26 33.08 -45.01
CA VAL A 4 2.46 32.39 -46.06
C VAL A 4 2.50 30.87 -45.86
N GLY A 5 1.42 30.11 -45.87
CA GLY A 5 0.02 30.35 -46.19
C GLY A 5 -0.86 29.14 -46.08
N PHE A 6 -2.08 29.40 -45.95
CA PHE A 6 -3.33 28.72 -46.20
C PHE A 6 -3.36 27.45 -47.07
N GLY A 7 -4.21 26.50 -46.71
CA GLY A 7 -4.70 25.45 -47.59
C GLY A 7 -5.82 24.65 -46.96
N ALA A 8 -7.04 25.19 -47.01
CA ALA A 8 -8.27 24.45 -46.71
C ALA A 8 -8.67 23.59 -47.93
N LEU A 9 -9.09 22.37 -47.68
CA LEU A 9 -9.91 21.65 -48.68
C LEU A 9 -11.04 20.90 -47.95
N VAL A 10 -12.24 21.42 -48.16
CA VAL A 10 -13.54 20.85 -47.84
C VAL A 10 -13.88 19.83 -48.92
N ALA A 11 -14.25 18.61 -48.55
CA ALA A 11 -14.94 17.71 -49.45
C ALA A 11 -16.18 17.12 -48.72
N LEU A 12 -17.27 17.65 -49.13
CA LEU A 12 -18.65 17.27 -48.81
C LEU A 12 -19.06 16.12 -49.74
N LEU A 13 -19.59 15.00 -49.22
CA LEU A 13 -20.38 14.08 -49.99
C LEU A 13 -21.40 13.37 -49.06
N LEU A 14 -22.66 13.60 -49.37
CA LEU A 14 -23.92 13.10 -48.81
C LEU A 14 -24.32 11.76 -49.46
N PRO A 15 -25.51 11.22 -49.19
CA PRO A 15 -25.70 9.98 -48.41
C PRO A 15 -26.25 8.85 -49.30
N VAL A 16 -26.12 7.62 -48.86
CA VAL A 16 -26.88 6.48 -49.40
C VAL A 16 -27.76 5.93 -48.30
N VAL A 17 -29.04 6.16 -48.50
CA VAL A 17 -30.14 5.53 -47.76
C VAL A 17 -30.27 4.08 -48.26
N GLY A 18 -30.04 3.14 -47.39
CA GLY A 18 -30.34 1.73 -47.59
C GLY A 18 -31.22 1.20 -46.49
N VAL A 19 -32.52 1.20 -46.76
CA VAL A 19 -33.52 0.49 -45.94
C VAL A 19 -33.45 -0.98 -46.25
N CYS A 20 -33.14 -1.82 -45.25
CA CYS A 20 -33.45 -3.24 -45.27
C CYS A 20 -34.15 -3.66 -44.00
N ILE A 21 -35.30 -4.24 -44.23
CA ILE A 21 -36.35 -4.66 -43.30
C ILE A 21 -35.98 -6.06 -42.75
N ALA A 22 -36.40 -6.28 -41.50
CA ALA A 22 -36.81 -7.52 -40.85
C ALA A 22 -35.81 -8.64 -40.62
N GLY A 23 -35.79 -9.04 -39.40
CA GLY A 23 -35.25 -10.32 -38.94
C GLY A 23 -34.97 -10.26 -37.44
N GLY A 24 -36.00 -10.36 -36.62
CA GLY A 24 -35.83 -10.49 -35.18
C GLY A 24 -35.15 -11.79 -34.81
N LEU A 25 -33.95 -11.70 -34.34
CA LEU A 25 -33.34 -12.73 -33.54
C LEU A 25 -32.84 -12.08 -32.26
N MET A 26 -33.60 -12.28 -31.18
CA MET A 26 -33.16 -11.90 -29.84
C MET A 26 -31.81 -12.59 -29.54
N PRO A 27 -30.78 -11.83 -29.14
CA PRO A 27 -29.58 -12.46 -28.62
C PRO A 27 -29.89 -13.12 -27.26
N PRO A 28 -29.30 -14.26 -26.96
CA PRO A 28 -29.46 -14.88 -25.65
C PRO A 28 -29.00 -13.92 -24.57
N ARG A 29 -29.84 -13.74 -23.58
CA ARG A 29 -29.56 -12.96 -22.37
C ARG A 29 -28.34 -13.55 -21.70
N ALA A 30 -27.19 -12.89 -21.80
CA ALA A 30 -26.00 -13.23 -21.05
C ALA A 30 -26.37 -13.07 -19.56
N VAL A 31 -26.46 -14.20 -18.87
CA VAL A 31 -26.53 -14.24 -17.42
C VAL A 31 -25.17 -13.76 -16.95
N ALA A 32 -25.10 -12.49 -16.56
CA ALA A 32 -23.90 -11.94 -15.93
C ALA A 32 -23.71 -12.67 -14.59
N ASP A 33 -22.73 -13.55 -14.57
CA ASP A 33 -22.29 -14.25 -13.38
C ASP A 33 -21.74 -13.21 -12.37
N GLY A 34 -22.57 -12.86 -11.39
CA GLY A 34 -22.29 -11.84 -10.38
C GLY A 34 -21.24 -12.25 -9.33
N SER A 35 -20.55 -13.39 -9.52
CA SER A 35 -19.65 -13.95 -8.52
C SER A 35 -18.26 -13.32 -8.46
N HIS A 36 -17.83 -12.59 -9.50
CA HIS A 36 -16.49 -12.00 -9.53
C HIS A 36 -16.40 -10.60 -8.91
N ALA A 37 -17.53 -9.89 -8.73
CA ALA A 37 -17.53 -8.56 -8.12
C ALA A 37 -17.45 -8.60 -6.59
N ALA A 38 -17.93 -9.65 -5.95
CA ALA A 38 -17.96 -9.78 -4.49
C ALA A 38 -16.59 -10.16 -3.89
N SER A 39 -15.71 -10.78 -4.66
CA SER A 39 -14.36 -11.18 -4.21
C SER A 39 -13.35 -10.03 -4.21
N GLN A 40 -13.56 -9.01 -5.04
CA GLN A 40 -12.64 -7.86 -5.13
C GLN A 40 -12.89 -6.78 -4.08
N GLN A 41 -14.08 -6.72 -3.48
CA GLN A 41 -14.38 -5.75 -2.41
C GLN A 41 -13.91 -6.18 -1.03
N ARG A 42 -13.53 -7.45 -0.83
CA ARG A 42 -13.04 -7.94 0.46
C ARG A 42 -11.59 -7.58 0.77
N SER A 43 -10.83 -7.16 -0.22
CA SER A 43 -9.39 -6.84 -0.07
C SER A 43 -9.11 -5.39 0.37
N GLN A 44 -10.13 -4.53 0.52
CA GLN A 44 -9.93 -3.11 0.88
C GLN A 44 -10.35 -2.75 2.32
N GLN A 45 -10.78 -3.70 3.11
CA GLN A 45 -10.99 -3.44 4.53
C GLN A 45 -9.66 -3.64 5.26
N SER A 46 -8.99 -2.54 5.57
CA SER A 46 -7.86 -2.55 6.50
C SER A 46 -8.28 -3.30 7.77
N PRO A 47 -7.54 -4.31 8.20
CA PRO A 47 -7.89 -5.03 9.41
C PRO A 47 -7.94 -4.05 10.57
N VAL A 48 -9.06 -4.00 11.29
CA VAL A 48 -9.19 -3.20 12.50
C VAL A 48 -8.15 -3.72 13.49
N ARG A 49 -7.05 -3.00 13.62
CA ARG A 49 -5.96 -3.36 14.54
C ARG A 49 -6.30 -2.83 15.91
N ARG A 50 -6.21 -3.69 16.92
CA ARG A 50 -6.39 -3.30 18.32
C ARG A 50 -5.05 -2.94 18.93
N THR A 51 -5.00 -1.87 19.71
CA THR A 51 -3.84 -1.54 20.55
C THR A 51 -3.49 -2.74 21.43
N GLY A 52 -2.19 -3.06 21.53
CA GLY A 52 -1.68 -4.23 22.24
C GLY A 52 -1.67 -5.51 21.39
N ALA A 53 -2.20 -5.50 20.16
CA ALA A 53 -2.17 -6.68 19.32
C ALA A 53 -0.80 -6.84 18.63
N GLN A 54 -0.30 -8.08 18.64
CA GLN A 54 0.85 -8.45 17.81
C GLN A 54 0.42 -8.48 16.36
N VAL A 55 1.11 -7.71 15.51
CA VAL A 55 0.82 -7.55 14.09
C VAL A 55 2.04 -7.87 13.26
N THR A 56 1.84 -8.62 12.18
CA THR A 56 2.86 -8.78 11.14
C THR A 56 2.36 -8.14 9.85
N THR A 57 3.16 -7.25 9.28
CA THR A 57 2.83 -6.56 8.04
C THR A 57 4.06 -6.36 7.17
N SER A 58 3.87 -6.20 5.86
CA SER A 58 4.91 -5.77 4.93
C SER A 58 4.53 -4.44 4.32
N GLY A 59 5.50 -3.67 3.86
CA GLY A 59 5.25 -2.39 3.23
C GLY A 59 6.52 -1.72 2.71
N LEU A 60 6.33 -0.58 2.08
CA LEU A 60 7.41 0.27 1.58
C LEU A 60 7.71 1.39 2.59
N VAL A 61 8.97 1.61 2.86
CA VAL A 61 9.43 2.78 3.63
C VAL A 61 9.15 4.03 2.80
N ILE A 62 8.32 4.92 3.34
CA ILE A 62 7.95 6.18 2.66
C ILE A 62 8.63 7.40 3.27
N ARG A 63 9.17 7.27 4.49
CA ARG A 63 9.89 8.35 5.16
C ARG A 63 10.81 7.82 6.25
N ILE A 64 12.03 8.33 6.31
CA ILE A 64 12.95 8.15 7.44
C ILE A 64 12.81 9.37 8.35
N LEU A 65 12.74 9.14 9.64
CA LEU A 65 12.62 10.17 10.66
C LEU A 65 13.91 10.23 11.49
N PRO A 66 14.20 11.36 12.15
CA PRO A 66 15.26 11.42 13.16
C PRO A 66 15.01 10.38 14.26
N ASP A 67 16.09 9.79 14.75
CA ASP A 67 16.01 8.88 15.89
C ASP A 67 15.46 9.60 17.12
N ASP A 68 14.69 8.88 17.89
CA ASP A 68 14.28 9.30 19.22
C ASP A 68 15.38 8.93 20.21
N ARG A 69 15.73 9.86 21.06
CA ARG A 69 16.77 9.71 22.08
C ARG A 69 16.25 9.99 23.49
N ASP A 70 14.96 10.27 23.64
CA ASP A 70 14.32 10.42 24.93
C ASP A 70 14.07 9.04 25.54
N GLY A 71 14.78 8.72 26.62
CA GLY A 71 14.74 7.40 27.23
C GLY A 71 15.49 6.36 26.34
N SER A 72 14.82 5.29 25.99
CA SER A 72 15.35 4.28 25.06
C SER A 72 15.46 4.83 23.64
N ARG A 73 16.58 4.54 22.98
CA ARG A 73 16.80 5.02 21.62
C ARG A 73 15.99 4.22 20.61
N HIS A 74 15.30 4.93 19.72
CA HIS A 74 14.51 4.30 18.66
C HIS A 74 14.88 4.84 17.29
N GLN A 75 15.18 3.94 16.36
CA GLN A 75 15.15 4.24 14.94
C GLN A 75 13.70 4.36 14.49
N LYS A 76 13.34 5.52 13.89
CA LYS A 76 11.97 5.79 13.47
C LYS A 76 11.86 5.95 11.97
N PHE A 77 10.86 5.32 11.38
CA PHE A 77 10.51 5.49 9.98
C PHE A 77 9.03 5.21 9.76
N ILE A 78 8.50 5.70 8.63
CA ILE A 78 7.11 5.49 8.23
C ILE A 78 7.06 4.54 7.06
N ILE A 79 6.16 3.56 7.14
CA ILE A 79 5.85 2.66 6.04
C ILE A 79 4.44 2.92 5.50
N ARG A 80 4.26 2.63 4.21
CA ARG A 80 2.96 2.34 3.63
C ARG A 80 2.82 0.82 3.57
N ALA A 81 1.97 0.27 4.40
CA ALA A 81 1.67 -1.15 4.44
C ALA A 81 1.01 -1.60 3.14
N ASP A 82 1.12 -2.90 2.80
CA ASP A 82 0.48 -3.47 1.61
C ASP A 82 -1.05 -3.39 1.68
N SER A 83 -1.63 -3.28 2.88
CA SER A 83 -3.03 -2.98 3.13
C SER A 83 -3.43 -1.50 2.85
N GLY A 84 -2.46 -0.63 2.49
CA GLY A 84 -2.68 0.77 2.11
C GLY A 84 -2.55 1.77 3.25
N GLU A 85 -2.54 1.35 4.49
CA GLU A 85 -2.42 2.21 5.66
C GLU A 85 -0.98 2.71 5.87
N THR A 86 -0.86 3.85 6.54
CA THR A 86 0.43 4.42 6.93
C THR A 86 0.70 4.12 8.41
N LEU A 87 1.88 3.56 8.71
CA LEU A 87 2.28 3.18 10.05
C LEU A 87 3.64 3.79 10.40
N LEU A 88 3.74 4.33 11.61
CA LEU A 88 5.03 4.64 12.21
C LEU A 88 5.67 3.35 12.74
N VAL A 89 6.94 3.15 12.48
CA VAL A 89 7.75 2.10 13.10
C VAL A 89 8.72 2.76 14.08
N ALA A 90 8.71 2.28 15.32
CA ALA A 90 9.62 2.69 16.38
C ALA A 90 10.44 1.46 16.83
N HIS A 91 11.60 1.28 16.21
CA HIS A 91 12.50 0.16 16.46
C HIS A 91 13.51 0.51 17.54
N ASN A 92 13.45 -0.16 18.68
CA ASN A 92 14.37 0.07 19.78
C ASN A 92 15.78 -0.43 19.43
N ILE A 93 16.72 0.51 19.25
CA ILE A 93 18.10 0.24 18.86
C ILE A 93 19.05 0.05 20.06
N ASP A 94 18.53 0.07 21.29
CA ASP A 94 19.26 -0.37 22.47
C ASP A 94 19.12 -1.88 22.68
N LEU A 95 18.06 -2.49 22.14
CA LEU A 95 17.75 -3.92 22.30
C LEU A 95 17.97 -4.75 21.03
N ALA A 96 17.98 -4.09 19.85
CA ALA A 96 18.16 -4.76 18.57
C ALA A 96 19.08 -3.95 17.65
N PRO A 97 19.76 -4.58 16.70
CA PRO A 97 20.62 -3.87 15.75
C PRO A 97 19.82 -2.86 14.92
N ARG A 98 20.39 -1.67 14.73
CA ARG A 98 19.88 -0.66 13.80
C ARG A 98 19.87 -1.19 12.36
N LEU A 99 18.88 -0.79 11.56
CA LEU A 99 18.86 -0.98 10.12
C LEU A 99 19.73 0.09 9.45
N GLU A 100 21.04 -0.20 9.36
CA GLU A 100 21.99 0.77 8.81
C GLU A 100 21.81 0.96 7.31
N GLY A 101 21.65 2.22 6.89
CA GLY A 101 21.45 2.55 5.48
C GLY A 101 20.05 2.28 4.93
N LEU A 102 19.03 2.06 5.79
CA LEU A 102 17.63 1.99 5.37
C LEU A 102 17.21 3.28 4.67
N ARG A 103 16.53 3.16 3.51
CA ARG A 103 16.14 4.30 2.67
C ARG A 103 14.67 4.23 2.29
N THR A 104 14.12 5.38 1.92
CA THR A 104 12.79 5.47 1.30
C THR A 104 12.74 4.62 0.01
N GLY A 105 11.62 3.95 -0.21
CA GLY A 105 11.41 3.04 -1.35
C GLY A 105 11.79 1.59 -1.06
N GLU A 106 12.48 1.31 0.04
CA GLU A 106 12.84 -0.06 0.40
C GLU A 106 11.68 -0.81 1.07
N ARG A 107 11.65 -2.11 0.82
CA ARG A 107 10.63 -2.99 1.35
C ARG A 107 11.09 -3.61 2.67
N VAL A 108 10.18 -3.63 3.64
CA VAL A 108 10.39 -4.27 4.94
C VAL A 108 9.21 -5.15 5.30
N ARG A 109 9.47 -6.19 6.09
CA ARG A 109 8.45 -6.97 6.80
C ARG A 109 8.67 -6.79 8.29
N ILE A 110 7.61 -6.49 9.01
CA ILE A 110 7.69 -6.09 10.41
C ILE A 110 6.69 -6.91 11.22
N SER A 111 7.16 -7.47 12.31
CA SER A 111 6.33 -8.02 13.36
C SER A 111 6.56 -7.21 14.63
N GLY A 112 5.48 -6.74 15.25
CA GLY A 112 5.55 -5.92 16.45
C GLY A 112 4.18 -5.66 17.04
N GLU A 113 4.14 -5.05 18.19
CA GLU A 113 2.91 -4.64 18.85
C GLU A 113 2.36 -3.36 18.23
N PHE A 114 1.07 -3.35 17.96
CA PHE A 114 0.38 -2.19 17.40
C PHE A 114 -0.17 -1.28 18.50
N ALA A 115 0.12 0.01 18.42
CA ALA A 115 -0.48 1.05 19.22
C ALA A 115 -1.22 2.04 18.30
N TRP A 116 -2.52 2.16 18.51
CA TRP A 116 -3.34 3.09 17.73
C TRP A 116 -2.99 4.54 18.04
N ASN A 117 -3.01 5.39 17.03
CA ASN A 117 -3.00 6.84 17.17
C ASN A 117 -3.73 7.49 15.98
N PRO A 118 -4.14 8.78 16.08
CA PRO A 118 -4.88 9.48 15.01
C PRO A 118 -4.15 9.59 13.65
N ARG A 119 -2.87 9.27 13.59
CA ARG A 119 -2.03 9.33 12.38
C ARG A 119 -1.86 7.96 11.70
N GLY A 120 -2.64 6.93 12.11
CA GLY A 120 -2.61 5.59 11.49
C GLY A 120 -2.07 4.49 12.40
N GLY A 121 -1.34 4.84 13.45
CA GLY A 121 -0.80 3.90 14.42
C GLY A 121 0.71 3.73 14.38
N THR A 122 1.22 3.07 15.41
CA THR A 122 2.64 2.79 15.60
C THR A 122 2.86 1.28 15.76
N LEU A 123 3.90 0.75 15.15
CA LEU A 123 4.45 -0.56 15.43
C LEU A 123 5.70 -0.38 16.31
N HIS A 124 5.65 -0.96 17.48
CA HIS A 124 6.77 -1.03 18.43
C HIS A 124 7.00 -2.47 18.89
N TRP A 125 7.87 -2.72 19.84
CA TRP A 125 8.26 -4.09 20.22
C TRP A 125 8.67 -4.95 19.01
N THR A 126 9.43 -4.35 18.09
CA THR A 126 9.93 -4.97 16.86
C THR A 126 11.28 -5.69 17.10
N HIS A 127 11.48 -6.21 18.29
CA HIS A 127 12.68 -6.91 18.76
C HIS A 127 12.30 -7.99 19.77
N ARG A 128 13.25 -8.77 20.23
CA ARG A 128 13.05 -9.68 21.38
C ARG A 128 12.93 -8.88 22.65
N ASP A 129 12.01 -9.29 23.53
CA ASP A 129 11.98 -8.78 24.88
C ASP A 129 12.98 -9.56 25.74
N PRO A 130 14.04 -8.91 26.28
CA PRO A 130 15.00 -9.59 27.15
C PRO A 130 14.38 -10.18 28.43
N GLN A 131 13.23 -9.68 28.84
CA GLN A 131 12.50 -10.13 30.02
C GLN A 131 11.38 -11.14 29.71
N GLY A 132 11.12 -11.42 28.42
CA GLY A 132 10.14 -12.40 27.98
C GLY A 132 8.68 -12.07 28.29
N ARG A 133 8.36 -10.81 28.56
CA ARG A 133 7.00 -10.36 28.89
C ARG A 133 6.16 -10.03 27.65
N HIS A 134 6.81 -9.76 26.51
CA HIS A 134 6.19 -9.46 25.23
C HIS A 134 6.51 -10.54 24.19
N VAL A 135 5.59 -10.70 23.27
CA VAL A 135 5.84 -11.55 22.08
C VAL A 135 7.00 -10.95 21.28
N ALA A 136 7.97 -11.79 20.93
CA ALA A 136 9.13 -11.36 20.17
C ALA A 136 8.72 -10.79 18.80
N GLY A 137 9.09 -9.53 18.56
CA GLY A 137 8.96 -8.88 17.28
C GLY A 137 10.24 -8.98 16.45
N TYR A 138 10.19 -8.46 15.23
CA TYR A 138 11.34 -8.37 14.32
C TYR A 138 11.08 -7.41 13.17
N ILE A 139 12.16 -7.00 12.52
CA ILE A 139 12.12 -6.38 11.19
C ILE A 139 12.96 -7.23 10.25
N GLU A 140 12.38 -7.61 9.11
CA GLU A 140 13.11 -8.25 8.01
C GLU A 140 13.36 -7.23 6.91
N TRP A 141 14.62 -7.05 6.56
CA TRP A 141 15.08 -6.14 5.51
C TRP A 141 16.30 -6.73 4.80
N ARG A 142 16.28 -6.72 3.47
CA ARG A 142 17.35 -7.28 2.62
C ARG A 142 17.74 -8.71 3.00
N GLY A 143 16.73 -9.56 3.28
CA GLY A 143 16.96 -10.96 3.67
C GLY A 143 17.54 -11.17 5.07
N ARG A 144 17.73 -10.12 5.85
CA ARG A 144 18.24 -10.17 7.22
C ARG A 144 17.13 -9.80 8.21
N ARG A 145 17.16 -10.48 9.38
CA ARG A 145 16.25 -10.22 10.49
C ARG A 145 16.97 -9.42 11.58
N TYR A 146 16.31 -8.36 12.04
CA TYR A 146 16.69 -7.45 13.10
C TYR A 146 15.72 -7.64 14.27
N GLN A 147 16.21 -8.15 15.41
CA GLN A 147 15.39 -8.46 16.58
C GLN A 147 16.21 -8.54 17.88
#